data_9386b6f0ac4027cf26b32add17e345d6
#
_entry.id   9386b6f0ac4027cf26b32add17e345d6
#
_cell.length_a   1.000
_cell.length_b   1.000
_cell.length_c   1.000
_cell.angle_alpha   90.00
_cell.angle_beta   90.00
_cell.angle_gamma   90.00
#
_symmetry.space_group_name_H-M   'P 1'
#
loop_
_entity.id
_entity.type
_entity.pdbx_description
1 polymer ?
#
loop_
_entity_poly.entity_id
_entity_poly.type
_entity_poly.pdbx_seq_one_letter_code
_entity_poly.pdbx_strand_id
1 'polypeptide(L)'
;SLSSAASDVYKRQVDHFGQRALLMHGDSLCTDDIDYQKFRKKSRHPLYLWCLLKIPLNFRKKLAAKWRKDNFEAKLLKDEEIMDVSESTVLEKMQIHDVEVLLHGHTHRPNIHKNSFGQRIVLGEWSERAWYVSLDQSGFDLKFSPI
;
A
#
# COMPACT_ATOMS: atom_id res chain seq x y z
N SER A 1 -7.78 10.68 -19.82
CA SER A 1 -7.18 11.30 -18.63
C SER A 1 -5.96 10.50 -18.18
N LEU A 2 -4.78 11.08 -18.35
CA LEU A 2 -3.48 10.46 -17.99
C LEU A 2 -3.29 10.22 -16.49
N SER A 3 -4.20 10.71 -15.66
CA SER A 3 -4.16 10.57 -14.19
C SER A 3 -4.65 9.21 -13.68
N SER A 4 -5.49 8.50 -14.43
CA SER A 4 -6.02 7.21 -13.99
C SER A 4 -5.06 6.05 -14.22
N ALA A 5 -4.34 6.05 -15.35
CA ALA A 5 -3.48 4.95 -15.73
C ALA A 5 -2.30 4.70 -14.77
N ALA A 6 -1.68 5.75 -14.22
CA ALA A 6 -0.59 5.59 -13.24
C ALA A 6 -1.09 5.12 -11.86
N SER A 7 -2.37 5.38 -11.54
CA SER A 7 -3.00 4.88 -10.30
C SER A 7 -3.38 3.40 -10.41
N ASP A 8 -3.72 2.93 -11.60
CA ASP A 8 -4.19 1.56 -11.83
C ASP A 8 -3.06 0.51 -11.81
N VAL A 9 -1.82 0.91 -12.03
CA VAL A 9 -0.66 -0.02 -11.98
C VAL A 9 -0.51 -0.67 -10.59
N TYR A 10 -0.99 -0.03 -9.53
CA TYR A 10 -0.90 -0.51 -8.15
C TYR A 10 -2.19 -1.11 -7.59
N LYS A 11 -3.21 -1.25 -8.45
CA LYS A 11 -4.51 -1.83 -8.07
C LYS A 11 -4.93 -2.87 -9.08
N ARG A 12 -5.30 -4.03 -8.62
CA ARG A 12 -5.83 -5.11 -9.47
C ARG A 12 -7.04 -5.73 -8.80
N GLN A 13 -8.14 -5.82 -9.53
CA GLN A 13 -9.27 -6.66 -9.13
C GLN A 13 -9.06 -8.09 -9.63
N VAL A 14 -9.37 -9.03 -8.76
CA VAL A 14 -9.35 -10.46 -9.07
C VAL A 14 -10.70 -11.03 -8.68
N ASP A 15 -11.30 -11.77 -9.60
CA ASP A 15 -12.48 -12.59 -9.34
C ASP A 15 -12.05 -14.06 -9.39
N HIS A 16 -12.27 -14.77 -8.31
CA HIS A 16 -11.92 -16.19 -8.21
C HIS A 16 -12.90 -16.89 -7.28
N PHE A 17 -13.49 -18.00 -7.77
CA PHE A 17 -14.57 -18.73 -7.09
C PHE A 17 -15.75 -17.85 -6.66
N GLY A 18 -16.05 -16.79 -7.43
CA GLY A 18 -17.14 -15.86 -7.11
C GLY A 18 -16.81 -14.86 -6.00
N GLN A 19 -15.60 -14.86 -5.45
CA GLN A 19 -15.13 -13.86 -4.51
C GLN A 19 -14.33 -12.78 -5.24
N ARG A 20 -14.75 -11.53 -5.08
CA ARG A 20 -14.08 -10.38 -5.66
C ARG A 20 -13.11 -9.77 -4.66
N ALA A 21 -11.86 -9.65 -5.07
CA ALA A 21 -10.80 -9.07 -4.27
C ALA A 21 -10.13 -7.88 -4.96
N LEU A 22 -9.82 -6.84 -4.18
CA LEU A 22 -8.99 -5.73 -4.60
C LEU A 22 -7.58 -5.90 -4.03
N LEU A 23 -6.59 -6.04 -4.92
CA LEU A 23 -5.19 -6.07 -4.57
C LEU A 23 -4.60 -4.68 -4.78
N MET A 24 -3.94 -4.14 -3.74
CA MET A 24 -3.29 -2.83 -3.83
C MET A 24 -2.07 -2.75 -2.91
N HIS A 25 -1.21 -1.75 -3.14
CA HIS A 25 -0.04 -1.58 -2.27
C HIS A 25 -0.41 -1.22 -0.83
N GLY A 26 -1.42 -0.37 -0.63
CA GLY A 26 -1.90 0.03 0.69
C GLY A 26 -1.51 1.46 1.10
N ASP A 27 -0.49 2.04 0.48
CA ASP A 27 0.02 3.38 0.81
C ASP A 27 -1.01 4.52 0.67
N SER A 28 -2.03 4.33 -0.16
CA SER A 28 -3.12 5.28 -0.33
C SER A 28 -4.22 5.15 0.73
N LEU A 29 -4.15 4.14 1.58
CA LEU A 29 -5.09 3.88 2.66
C LEU A 29 -4.69 4.60 3.96
N CYS A 30 -3.41 4.93 4.14
CA CYS A 30 -2.88 5.65 5.31
C CYS A 30 -3.17 7.14 5.17
N THR A 31 -4.45 7.53 5.21
CA THR A 31 -4.90 8.91 4.96
C THR A 31 -4.61 9.85 6.13
N ASP A 32 -4.45 9.32 7.32
CA ASP A 32 -4.19 10.07 8.54
C ASP A 32 -2.72 10.55 8.62
N ASP A 33 -1.80 9.89 7.90
CA ASP A 33 -0.44 10.40 7.70
C ASP A 33 -0.40 11.45 6.57
N ILE A 34 -0.85 12.66 6.91
CA ILE A 34 -0.96 13.80 5.99
C ILE A 34 0.37 14.12 5.31
N ASP A 35 1.49 14.07 6.04
CA ASP A 35 2.82 14.39 5.51
C ASP A 35 3.27 13.36 4.51
N TYR A 36 3.04 12.09 4.81
CA TYR A 36 3.29 11.01 3.86
C TYR A 36 2.44 11.17 2.59
N GLN A 37 1.15 11.49 2.72
CA GLN A 37 0.27 11.68 1.57
C GLN A 37 0.69 12.88 0.70
N LYS A 38 1.15 13.98 1.30
CA LYS A 38 1.74 15.12 0.56
C LYS A 38 3.00 14.71 -0.19
N PHE A 39 3.92 14.01 0.48
CA PHE A 39 5.14 13.49 -0.14
C PHE A 39 4.81 12.51 -1.28
N ARG A 40 3.87 11.59 -1.07
CA ARG A 40 3.40 10.63 -2.06
C ARG A 40 2.86 11.32 -3.31
N LYS A 41 1.99 12.33 -3.16
CA LYS A 41 1.46 13.12 -4.28
C LYS A 41 2.58 13.83 -5.04
N LYS A 42 3.50 14.49 -4.32
CA LYS A 42 4.62 15.21 -4.92
C LYS A 42 5.56 14.26 -5.68
N SER A 43 6.00 13.17 -5.05
CA SER A 43 6.96 12.23 -5.62
C SER A 43 6.45 11.47 -6.84
N ARG A 44 5.13 11.35 -7.00
CA ARG A 44 4.48 10.70 -8.14
C ARG A 44 3.98 11.68 -9.20
N HIS A 45 4.16 12.98 -9.00
CA HIS A 45 3.73 13.98 -9.97
C HIS A 45 4.60 13.91 -11.23
N PRO A 46 4.01 13.83 -12.45
CA PRO A 46 4.77 13.62 -13.69
C PRO A 46 5.83 14.69 -13.94
N LEU A 47 5.50 15.97 -13.71
CA LEU A 47 6.44 17.09 -13.86
C LEU A 47 7.61 16.98 -12.86
N TYR A 48 7.32 16.59 -11.62
CA TYR A 48 8.36 16.39 -10.61
C TYR A 48 9.31 15.26 -10.99
N LEU A 49 8.77 14.13 -11.45
CA LEU A 49 9.56 13.01 -11.96
C LEU A 49 10.38 13.40 -13.18
N TRP A 50 9.80 14.15 -14.12
CA TRP A 50 10.51 14.64 -15.28
C TRP A 50 11.69 15.55 -14.90
N CYS A 51 11.50 16.51 -13.99
CA CYS A 51 12.57 17.35 -13.46
C CYS A 51 13.65 16.52 -12.76
N LEU A 52 13.23 15.56 -11.92
CA LEU A 52 14.15 14.68 -11.19
C LEU A 52 15.00 13.84 -12.12
N LEU A 53 14.45 13.35 -13.23
CA LEU A 53 15.17 12.56 -14.23
C LEU A 53 16.22 13.38 -15.02
N LYS A 54 16.09 14.71 -15.09
CA LYS A 54 17.10 15.60 -15.68
C LYS A 54 18.32 15.82 -14.78
N ILE A 55 18.21 15.54 -13.49
CA ILE A 55 19.33 15.66 -12.54
C ILE A 55 20.30 14.50 -12.73
N PRO A 56 21.65 14.75 -12.74
CA PRO A 56 22.65 13.68 -12.83
C PRO A 56 22.48 12.60 -11.76
N LEU A 57 22.78 11.35 -12.11
CA LEU A 57 22.53 10.18 -11.25
C LEU A 57 23.14 10.31 -9.84
N ASN A 58 24.35 10.85 -9.73
CA ASN A 58 25.04 10.99 -8.44
C ASN A 58 24.29 11.92 -7.48
N PHE A 59 23.69 13.00 -7.99
CA PHE A 59 22.85 13.90 -7.19
C PHE A 59 21.52 13.21 -6.79
N ARG A 60 20.90 12.45 -7.71
CA ARG A 60 19.70 11.67 -7.39
C ARG A 60 19.96 10.64 -6.30
N LYS A 61 21.11 9.95 -6.32
CA LYS A 61 21.50 9.00 -5.26
C LYS A 61 21.65 9.69 -3.90
N LYS A 62 22.30 10.86 -3.85
CA LYS A 62 22.42 11.66 -2.62
C LYS A 62 21.05 12.11 -2.10
N LEU A 63 20.20 12.59 -2.99
CA LEU A 63 18.83 13.01 -2.64
C LEU A 63 18.00 11.85 -2.10
N ALA A 64 18.07 10.68 -2.74
CA ALA A 64 17.38 9.48 -2.28
C ALA A 64 17.89 8.99 -0.91
N ALA A 65 19.20 9.09 -0.66
CA ALA A 65 19.79 8.75 0.63
C ALA A 65 19.32 9.71 1.73
N LYS A 66 19.27 11.02 1.44
CA LYS A 66 18.71 12.02 2.37
C LYS A 66 17.26 11.72 2.68
N TRP A 67 16.41 11.50 1.68
CA TRP A 67 14.99 11.21 1.91
C TRP A 67 14.76 9.94 2.72
N ARG A 68 15.57 8.89 2.51
CA ARG A 68 15.49 7.68 3.34
C ARG A 68 15.80 7.97 4.79
N LYS A 69 16.83 8.78 5.06
CA LYS A 69 17.19 9.19 6.42
C LYS A 69 16.08 10.02 7.05
N ASP A 70 15.62 11.06 6.36
CA ASP A 70 14.56 11.95 6.85
C ASP A 70 13.26 11.17 7.14
N ASN A 71 12.88 10.22 6.24
CA ASN A 71 11.73 9.36 6.45
C ASN A 71 11.90 8.39 7.62
N PHE A 72 13.09 7.85 7.82
CA PHE A 72 13.38 6.98 8.95
C PHE A 72 13.26 7.73 10.28
N GLU A 73 13.84 8.92 10.37
CA GLU A 73 13.74 9.78 11.57
C GLU A 73 12.29 10.21 11.83
N ALA A 74 11.56 10.62 10.79
CA ALA A 74 10.14 10.97 10.90
C ALA A 74 9.27 9.79 11.36
N LYS A 75 9.58 8.57 10.91
CA LYS A 75 8.87 7.35 11.32
C LYS A 75 9.06 7.01 12.80
N LEU A 76 10.25 7.30 13.36
CA LEU A 76 10.52 7.07 14.79
C LEU A 76 9.73 8.01 15.71
N LEU A 77 9.27 9.16 15.20
CA LEU A 77 8.54 10.18 15.95
C LEU A 77 7.02 10.10 15.78
N LYS A 78 6.52 9.20 14.91
CA LYS A 78 5.09 9.07 14.63
C LYS A 78 4.48 7.93 15.42
N ASP A 79 3.27 8.16 15.91
CA ASP A 79 2.46 7.12 16.52
C ASP A 79 2.12 6.04 15.49
N GLU A 80 2.12 4.80 15.94
CA GLU A 80 1.85 3.64 15.09
C GLU A 80 0.45 3.68 14.47
N GLU A 81 -0.52 4.24 15.16
CA GLU A 81 -1.90 4.40 14.66
C GLU A 81 -1.98 5.33 13.45
N ILE A 82 -1.22 6.44 13.46
CA ILE A 82 -1.18 7.40 12.35
C ILE A 82 -0.57 6.77 11.09
N MET A 83 0.34 5.82 11.27
CA MET A 83 0.99 5.12 10.16
C MET A 83 0.18 3.94 9.62
N ASP A 84 -0.91 3.55 10.29
CA ASP A 84 -1.78 2.49 9.80
C ASP A 84 -2.81 3.01 8.79
N VAL A 85 -3.58 2.11 8.22
CA VAL A 85 -4.64 2.45 7.27
C VAL A 85 -5.86 3.00 8.00
N SER A 86 -6.48 4.03 7.44
CA SER A 86 -7.76 4.53 7.91
C SER A 86 -8.89 3.56 7.54
N GLU A 87 -9.64 3.09 8.52
CA GLU A 87 -10.73 2.14 8.31
C GLU A 87 -11.83 2.71 7.39
N SER A 88 -12.15 3.99 7.53
CA SER A 88 -13.11 4.66 6.65
C SER A 88 -12.66 4.64 5.19
N THR A 89 -11.36 4.85 4.94
CA THR A 89 -10.80 4.79 3.59
C THR A 89 -10.78 3.36 3.05
N VAL A 90 -10.54 2.36 3.90
CA VAL A 90 -10.64 0.93 3.52
C VAL A 90 -12.06 0.61 3.06
N LEU A 91 -13.06 0.96 3.87
CA LEU A 91 -14.48 0.72 3.55
C LEU A 91 -14.90 1.45 2.26
N GLU A 92 -14.52 2.72 2.10
CA GLU A 92 -14.76 3.49 0.86
C GLU A 92 -14.19 2.76 -0.36
N LYS A 93 -12.96 2.26 -0.28
CA LYS A 93 -12.33 1.54 -1.40
C LYS A 93 -13.02 0.21 -1.70
N MET A 94 -13.40 -0.55 -0.68
CA MET A 94 -14.15 -1.79 -0.87
C MET A 94 -15.50 -1.53 -1.55
N GLN A 95 -16.22 -0.49 -1.13
CA GLN A 95 -17.50 -0.08 -1.72
C GLN A 95 -17.35 0.38 -3.18
N ILE A 96 -16.41 1.31 -3.46
CA ILE A 96 -16.20 1.83 -4.81
C ILE A 96 -15.86 0.73 -5.81
N HIS A 97 -15.10 -0.26 -5.37
CA HIS A 97 -14.68 -1.38 -6.22
C HIS A 97 -15.61 -2.58 -6.15
N ASP A 98 -16.66 -2.51 -5.32
CA ASP A 98 -17.64 -3.58 -5.12
C ASP A 98 -16.96 -4.93 -4.83
N VAL A 99 -16.07 -4.95 -3.83
CA VAL A 99 -15.27 -6.12 -3.44
C VAL A 99 -15.47 -6.47 -1.97
N GLU A 100 -15.47 -7.77 -1.67
CA GLU A 100 -15.58 -8.31 -0.32
C GLU A 100 -14.23 -8.53 0.36
N VAL A 101 -13.15 -8.54 -0.43
CA VAL A 101 -11.79 -8.75 0.07
C VAL A 101 -10.88 -7.63 -0.40
N LEU A 102 -10.17 -6.99 0.53
CA LEU A 102 -9.11 -6.04 0.23
C LEU A 102 -7.78 -6.59 0.73
N LEU A 103 -6.85 -6.81 -0.20
CA LEU A 103 -5.51 -7.31 0.07
C LEU A 103 -4.48 -6.21 -0.11
N HIS A 104 -3.66 -5.95 0.92
CA HIS A 104 -2.62 -4.94 0.83
C HIS A 104 -1.37 -5.27 1.66
N GLY A 105 -0.28 -4.58 1.38
CA GLY A 105 0.95 -4.58 2.16
C GLY A 105 1.18 -3.24 2.85
N HIS A 106 2.32 -2.62 2.62
CA HIS A 106 2.77 -1.30 3.06
C HIS A 106 2.99 -1.14 4.57
N THR A 107 2.00 -1.44 5.41
CA THR A 107 2.09 -1.31 6.86
C THR A 107 2.89 -2.43 7.51
N HIS A 108 3.08 -3.55 6.80
CA HIS A 108 3.81 -4.75 7.25
C HIS A 108 3.30 -5.33 8.58
N ARG A 109 1.99 -5.20 8.85
CA ARG A 109 1.32 -5.72 10.04
C ARG A 109 0.39 -6.87 9.65
N PRO A 110 0.94 -8.09 9.44
CA PRO A 110 0.17 -9.20 8.88
C PRO A 110 -0.99 -9.58 9.78
N ASN A 111 -2.19 -9.47 9.25
CA ASN A 111 -3.42 -9.80 9.96
C ASN A 111 -4.61 -9.88 8.98
N ILE A 112 -5.69 -10.51 9.44
CA ILE A 112 -6.99 -10.50 8.78
C ILE A 112 -7.98 -9.73 9.65
N HIS A 113 -8.45 -8.59 9.15
CA HIS A 113 -9.44 -7.76 9.81
C HIS A 113 -10.80 -7.93 9.13
N LYS A 114 -11.82 -8.25 9.92
CA LYS A 114 -13.20 -8.31 9.43
C LYS A 114 -13.88 -6.95 9.59
N ASN A 115 -14.67 -6.55 8.60
CA ASN A 115 -15.46 -5.33 8.62
C ASN A 115 -16.89 -5.58 8.09
N SER A 116 -17.71 -4.53 7.98
CA SER A 116 -19.10 -4.63 7.54
C SER A 116 -19.27 -5.06 6.08
N PHE A 117 -18.24 -4.96 5.23
CA PHE A 117 -18.26 -5.33 3.81
C PHE A 117 -17.55 -6.65 3.51
N GLY A 118 -16.80 -7.20 4.47
CA GLY A 118 -16.03 -8.41 4.24
C GLY A 118 -14.76 -8.46 5.07
N GLN A 119 -13.58 -8.58 4.42
CA GLN A 119 -12.32 -8.68 5.12
C GLN A 119 -11.18 -7.90 4.45
N ARG A 120 -10.31 -7.36 5.29
CA ARG A 120 -9.04 -6.75 4.90
C ARG A 120 -7.90 -7.67 5.32
N ILE A 121 -7.06 -8.06 4.37
CA ILE A 121 -5.90 -8.93 4.60
C ILE A 121 -4.64 -8.10 4.39
N VAL A 122 -3.78 -8.08 5.39
CA VAL A 122 -2.51 -7.34 5.38
C VAL A 122 -1.35 -8.30 5.26
N LEU A 123 -0.47 -8.09 4.27
CA LEU A 123 0.76 -8.86 4.11
C LEU A 123 1.88 -8.28 4.99
N GLY A 124 2.68 -9.16 5.58
CA GLY A 124 3.92 -8.79 6.24
C GLY A 124 5.07 -8.54 5.25
N GLU A 125 6.18 -8.03 5.76
CA GLU A 125 7.42 -7.93 4.98
C GLU A 125 8.10 -9.30 4.80
N TRP A 126 8.86 -9.42 3.73
CA TRP A 126 9.67 -10.60 3.45
C TRP A 126 11.10 -10.40 3.98
N SER A 127 11.27 -10.54 5.30
CA SER A 127 12.56 -10.48 5.97
C SER A 127 12.95 -11.86 6.53
N GLU A 128 12.28 -12.31 7.56
CA GLU A 128 12.46 -13.64 8.17
C GLU A 128 11.39 -14.64 7.72
N ARG A 129 10.28 -14.13 7.20
CA ARG A 129 9.11 -14.89 6.77
C ARG A 129 8.60 -14.39 5.44
N ALA A 130 8.37 -15.29 4.51
CA ALA A 130 7.68 -14.98 3.25
C ALA A 130 6.17 -15.02 3.48
N TRP A 131 5.54 -13.87 3.63
CA TRP A 131 4.09 -13.76 3.78
C TRP A 131 3.40 -13.85 2.42
N TYR A 132 2.37 -14.70 2.33
CA TYR A 132 1.57 -14.86 1.12
C TYR A 132 0.11 -15.17 1.47
N VAL A 133 -0.77 -14.96 0.50
CA VAL A 133 -2.17 -15.36 0.60
C VAL A 133 -2.41 -16.51 -0.36
N SER A 134 -2.92 -17.62 0.18
CA SER A 134 -3.47 -18.71 -0.63
C SER A 134 -4.94 -18.46 -0.89
N LEU A 135 -5.39 -18.81 -2.08
CA LEU A 135 -6.77 -18.70 -2.49
C LEU A 135 -7.23 -20.06 -3.02
N ASP A 136 -8.31 -20.58 -2.43
CA ASP A 136 -8.97 -21.79 -2.85
C ASP A 136 -10.50 -21.66 -2.74
N GLN A 137 -11.22 -22.76 -2.87
CA GLN A 137 -12.69 -22.77 -2.76
C GLN A 137 -13.23 -22.33 -1.39
N SER A 138 -12.42 -22.41 -0.34
CA SER A 138 -12.77 -21.98 1.01
C SER A 138 -12.55 -20.46 1.24
N GLY A 139 -11.83 -19.80 0.33
CA GLY A 139 -11.57 -18.37 0.35
C GLY A 139 -10.09 -18.00 0.45
N PHE A 140 -9.83 -16.84 1.03
CA PHE A 140 -8.50 -16.27 1.19
C PHE A 140 -7.91 -16.61 2.55
N ASP A 141 -6.72 -17.17 2.59
CA ASP A 141 -6.02 -17.54 3.80
C ASP A 141 -4.60 -16.94 3.84
N LEU A 142 -4.29 -16.22 4.93
CA LEU A 142 -3.00 -15.58 5.13
C LEU A 142 -2.01 -16.58 5.74
N LYS A 143 -0.91 -16.84 5.03
CA LYS A 143 0.11 -17.81 5.40
C LYS A 143 1.50 -17.18 5.39
N PHE A 144 2.43 -17.88 6.03
CA PHE A 144 3.85 -17.58 5.91
C PHE A 144 4.68 -18.85 5.81
N SER A 145 5.86 -18.71 5.20
CA SER A 145 6.92 -19.72 5.19
C SER A 145 8.20 -19.07 5.69
N PRO A 146 9.04 -19.77 6.48
CA PRO A 146 10.40 -19.31 6.78
C PRO A 146 11.20 -19.10 5.49
N ILE A 147 12.08 -18.09 5.47
CA ILE A 147 13.01 -17.81 4.38
C ILE A 147 14.36 -18.43 4.71
#